data_c2a3613e70b8daf5c8f7b0ae7cdc77a0
#
_entry.id   c2a3613e70b8daf5c8f7b0ae7cdc77a0
#
_cell.length_a   1.000
_cell.length_b   1.000
_cell.length_c   1.000
_cell.angle_alpha   90.00
_cell.angle_beta   90.00
_cell.angle_gamma   90.00
#
_symmetry.space_group_name_H-M   'P 1'
#
loop_
_entity.id
_entity.type
_entity.pdbx_description
1 polymer ?
#
loop_
_entity_poly.entity_id
_entity_poly.type
_entity_poly.pdbx_seq_one_letter_code
_entity_poly.pdbx_strand_id
1 'polypeptide(L)'
;RLRESLAAEMAKRGGGLFPPQMATPALMLVDEESAETVADTVACLWHWVSVLQSESLGCYSALFPQLPSGLDFNWCRLTARSLQELRGTLVDANQDCATVAESGHVDPERARWGDLAKLESVYRESLAKVGLRDVHDAKRAVAAKPVLPKGIRRVVLMGVTDLSPLVQSALGQAAERGAAIESAVFGPEAGESLFDDWGRPVPEHWAKRDLPFANEQLHPSLDERTQARDVAKWLGRYKKNVYQTVGIGTADPKVIPHLERELGEAGIRYFNPVGQPVRRTSLHAFLQALLAALQNPTFANADALLRLPDAWSWLAQQDTTIEPTTLLRGLDELRLKHLPTELAAAAQLEFVERREDEKIGCRITARSALRLLQRALAELAKEALPVGLADMLKKVLADSEFDSAKPEDETCIGAITGLNERLAKLEAAVPPKARRSSTAELALVLDDLGRETFFSERPPDTIDLQGWLELAWEDAPHLIVAGANEGVLPETIHGDRFLPESIRAPLGLRTNDDRLARDAWLLELLVESRGGDGRVDFIVGRQRSNGDP
;
A
#
# COMPACT_ATOMS: atom_id res chain seq x y z
N ARG A 1 -11.99 -13.47 -12.79
CA ARG A 1 -12.09 -14.95 -12.79
C ARG A 1 -13.49 -15.46 -12.50
N LEU A 2 -14.10 -15.20 -11.33
CA LEU A 2 -15.46 -15.70 -11.01
C LEU A 2 -16.48 -15.35 -12.10
N ARG A 3 -16.45 -14.12 -12.64
CA ARG A 3 -17.32 -13.70 -13.75
C ARG A 3 -17.07 -14.52 -15.02
N GLU A 4 -15.81 -14.80 -15.32
CA GLU A 4 -15.40 -15.60 -16.48
C GLU A 4 -15.81 -17.07 -16.30
N SER A 5 -15.58 -17.65 -15.12
CA SER A 5 -16.00 -19.03 -14.78
C SER A 5 -17.50 -19.18 -14.85
N LEU A 6 -18.28 -18.23 -14.33
CA LEU A 6 -19.74 -18.22 -14.44
C LEU A 6 -20.21 -18.12 -15.90
N ALA A 7 -19.58 -17.25 -16.70
CA ALA A 7 -19.91 -17.11 -18.11
C ALA A 7 -19.59 -18.39 -18.90
N ALA A 8 -18.44 -19.02 -18.65
CA ALA A 8 -18.04 -20.28 -19.27
C ALA A 8 -18.98 -21.42 -18.89
N GLU A 9 -19.39 -21.54 -17.64
CA GLU A 9 -20.30 -22.57 -17.18
C GLU A 9 -21.71 -22.38 -17.76
N MET A 10 -22.21 -21.16 -17.88
CA MET A 10 -23.47 -20.86 -18.50
C MET A 10 -23.45 -21.15 -20.01
N ALA A 11 -22.32 -20.86 -20.68
CA ALA A 11 -22.15 -21.21 -22.09
C ALA A 11 -22.20 -22.73 -22.32
N LYS A 12 -21.57 -23.53 -21.43
CA LYS A 12 -21.65 -25.00 -21.46
C LYS A 12 -23.10 -25.52 -21.33
N ARG A 13 -23.94 -24.84 -20.57
CA ARG A 13 -25.36 -25.17 -20.37
C ARG A 13 -26.26 -24.65 -21.49
N GLY A 14 -25.71 -24.03 -22.53
CA GLY A 14 -26.44 -23.50 -23.67
C GLY A 14 -27.28 -22.25 -23.37
N GLY A 15 -26.97 -21.55 -22.27
CA GLY A 15 -27.62 -20.32 -21.82
C GLY A 15 -26.76 -19.08 -22.00
N GLY A 16 -27.42 -17.91 -22.06
CA GLY A 16 -26.76 -16.61 -21.93
C GLY A 16 -26.84 -16.13 -20.48
N LEU A 17 -25.77 -15.49 -19.99
CA LEU A 17 -25.75 -14.86 -18.68
C LEU A 17 -25.65 -13.34 -18.85
N PHE A 18 -26.63 -12.61 -18.30
CA PHE A 18 -26.34 -11.23 -17.90
C PHE A 18 -25.36 -11.28 -16.72
N PRO A 19 -24.10 -10.85 -16.92
CA PRO A 19 -23.12 -11.00 -15.85
C PRO A 19 -23.59 -10.24 -14.61
N PRO A 20 -23.52 -10.86 -13.41
CA PRO A 20 -23.81 -10.16 -12.18
C PRO A 20 -22.80 -9.01 -11.99
N GLN A 21 -23.23 -7.96 -11.35
CA GLN A 21 -22.33 -6.89 -10.95
C GLN A 21 -21.43 -7.43 -9.83
N MET A 22 -20.13 -7.46 -10.09
CA MET A 22 -19.14 -7.89 -9.09
C MET A 22 -18.61 -6.67 -8.35
N ALA A 23 -18.57 -6.74 -7.04
CA ALA A 23 -18.09 -5.66 -6.19
C ALA A 23 -17.42 -6.24 -4.94
N THR A 24 -16.45 -5.53 -4.40
CA THR A 24 -15.96 -5.80 -3.04
C THR A 24 -16.95 -5.20 -2.02
N PRO A 25 -17.07 -5.77 -0.81
CA PRO A 25 -17.97 -5.21 0.22
C PRO A 25 -17.73 -3.72 0.52
N ALA A 26 -16.49 -3.26 0.44
CA ALA A 26 -16.12 -1.87 0.67
C ALA A 26 -16.78 -0.87 -0.32
N LEU A 27 -17.10 -1.30 -1.55
CA LEU A 27 -17.78 -0.45 -2.55
C LEU A 27 -19.20 -0.08 -2.13
N MET A 28 -19.83 -0.83 -1.24
CA MET A 28 -21.14 -0.47 -0.66
C MET A 28 -21.08 0.75 0.25
N LEU A 29 -19.88 1.15 0.67
CA LEU A 29 -19.64 2.29 1.58
C LEU A 29 -19.17 3.56 0.83
N VAL A 30 -19.25 3.55 -0.50
CA VAL A 30 -18.87 4.70 -1.34
C VAL A 30 -20.14 5.39 -1.85
N ASP A 31 -20.16 6.70 -1.72
CA ASP A 31 -21.20 7.58 -2.28
C ASP A 31 -20.54 8.53 -3.27
N GLU A 32 -20.76 8.27 -4.55
CA GLU A 32 -20.20 9.07 -5.64
C GLU A 32 -20.80 10.50 -5.67
N GLU A 33 -22.06 10.67 -5.25
CA GLU A 33 -22.75 11.98 -5.26
C GLU A 33 -22.15 12.95 -4.24
N SER A 34 -21.57 12.45 -3.17
CA SER A 34 -20.97 13.28 -2.12
C SER A 34 -19.43 13.38 -2.19
N ALA A 35 -18.81 12.85 -3.23
CA ALA A 35 -17.35 12.78 -3.37
C ALA A 35 -16.65 14.15 -3.24
N GLU A 36 -17.27 15.24 -3.75
CA GLU A 36 -16.72 16.59 -3.68
C GLU A 36 -16.61 17.14 -2.24
N THR A 37 -17.41 16.63 -1.31
CA THR A 37 -17.42 17.07 0.09
C THR A 37 -16.60 16.17 1.01
N VAL A 38 -15.99 15.10 0.48
CA VAL A 38 -15.20 14.15 1.23
C VAL A 38 -13.71 14.46 1.04
N ALA A 39 -13.02 14.67 2.17
CA ALA A 39 -11.58 14.87 2.16
C ALA A 39 -10.87 13.58 1.72
N ASP A 40 -9.91 13.72 0.82
CA ASP A 40 -9.00 12.62 0.49
C ASP A 40 -7.97 12.39 1.61
N THR A 41 -7.16 11.34 1.46
CA THR A 41 -6.15 10.97 2.46
C THR A 41 -5.16 12.11 2.73
N VAL A 42 -4.72 12.82 1.69
CA VAL A 42 -3.73 13.91 1.83
C VAL A 42 -4.34 15.09 2.59
N ALA A 43 -5.58 15.46 2.27
CA ALA A 43 -6.30 16.50 2.99
C ALA A 43 -6.56 16.12 4.46
N CYS A 44 -6.97 14.88 4.72
CA CYS A 44 -7.13 14.35 6.08
C CYS A 44 -5.82 14.47 6.88
N LEU A 45 -4.70 14.01 6.32
CA LEU A 45 -3.39 14.08 6.97
C LEU A 45 -2.94 15.53 7.19
N TRP A 46 -3.19 16.44 6.24
CA TRP A 46 -2.91 17.85 6.40
C TRP A 46 -3.65 18.46 7.59
N HIS A 47 -4.95 18.19 7.71
CA HIS A 47 -5.77 18.69 8.81
C HIS A 47 -5.33 18.11 10.15
N TRP A 48 -5.00 16.82 10.21
CA TRP A 48 -4.40 16.21 11.41
C TRP A 48 -3.09 16.88 11.81
N VAL A 49 -2.16 17.06 10.86
CA VAL A 49 -0.89 17.77 11.12
C VAL A 49 -1.14 19.19 11.61
N SER A 50 -2.10 19.89 11.01
CA SER A 50 -2.44 21.25 11.41
C SER A 50 -2.99 21.33 12.84
N VAL A 51 -3.84 20.39 13.23
CA VAL A 51 -4.36 20.26 14.59
C VAL A 51 -3.23 19.94 15.56
N LEU A 52 -2.40 18.95 15.28
CA LEU A 52 -1.27 18.58 16.15
C LEU A 52 -0.26 19.70 16.37
N GLN A 53 -0.13 20.65 15.43
CA GLN A 53 0.78 21.78 15.54
C GLN A 53 0.15 23.03 16.17
N SER A 54 -1.19 23.17 16.10
CA SER A 54 -1.90 24.33 16.62
C SER A 54 -2.44 24.12 18.04
N GLU A 55 -2.76 22.89 18.41
CA GLU A 55 -3.29 22.56 19.72
C GLU A 55 -2.23 22.54 20.81
N SER A 56 -2.66 22.87 22.03
CA SER A 56 -1.83 22.70 23.22
C SER A 56 -1.81 21.22 23.64
N LEU A 57 -0.92 20.41 23.03
CA LEU A 57 -0.89 18.96 23.25
C LEU A 57 -0.66 18.55 24.71
N GLY A 58 -0.18 19.43 25.57
CA GLY A 58 -0.10 19.22 27.01
C GLY A 58 -1.47 19.00 27.68
N CYS A 59 -2.56 19.44 27.07
CA CYS A 59 -3.93 19.18 27.54
C CYS A 59 -4.37 17.74 27.30
N TYR A 60 -3.69 16.99 26.46
CA TYR A 60 -3.94 15.57 26.14
C TYR A 60 -2.89 14.67 26.80
N SER A 61 -2.67 14.88 28.12
CA SER A 61 -1.54 14.27 28.85
C SER A 61 -1.64 12.75 29.00
N ALA A 62 -2.85 12.19 28.92
CA ALA A 62 -3.04 10.74 28.94
C ALA A 62 -2.69 10.11 27.57
N LEU A 63 -2.85 10.84 26.47
CA LEU A 63 -2.47 10.42 25.14
C LEU A 63 -0.97 10.68 24.88
N PHE A 64 -0.48 11.84 25.30
CA PHE A 64 0.90 12.30 25.11
C PHE A 64 1.58 12.57 26.46
N PRO A 65 1.91 11.52 27.24
CA PRO A 65 2.55 11.69 28.56
C PRO A 65 3.92 12.35 28.47
N GLN A 66 4.59 12.21 27.34
CA GLN A 66 5.86 12.87 27.05
C GLN A 66 5.81 13.42 25.62
N LEU A 67 5.90 14.72 25.50
CA LEU A 67 6.03 15.39 24.21
C LEU A 67 7.51 15.49 23.84
N PRO A 68 7.87 15.39 22.55
CA PRO A 68 9.22 15.67 22.08
C PRO A 68 9.58 17.13 22.38
N SER A 69 10.87 17.43 22.53
CA SER A 69 11.38 18.78 22.80
C SER A 69 11.07 19.82 21.73
N GLY A 70 10.58 19.37 20.57
CA GLY A 70 10.02 20.19 19.49
C GLY A 70 8.99 19.38 18.73
N LEU A 71 7.83 19.99 18.46
CA LEU A 71 6.79 19.42 17.61
C LEU A 71 7.17 19.67 16.15
N ASP A 72 8.16 18.91 15.66
CA ASP A 72 8.55 19.00 14.26
C ASP A 72 7.48 18.42 13.33
N PHE A 73 7.56 18.79 12.07
CA PHE A 73 6.61 18.35 11.06
C PHE A 73 6.59 16.82 10.90
N ASN A 74 7.74 16.15 11.00
CA ASN A 74 7.82 14.70 10.82
C ASN A 74 7.12 13.95 11.93
N TRP A 75 7.30 14.38 13.18
CA TRP A 75 6.58 13.79 14.31
C TRP A 75 5.07 13.97 14.15
N CYS A 76 4.63 15.19 13.82
CA CYS A 76 3.20 15.46 13.57
C CYS A 76 2.65 14.62 12.43
N ARG A 77 3.38 14.46 11.33
CA ARG A 77 2.98 13.66 10.17
C ARG A 77 2.84 12.18 10.49
N LEU A 78 3.80 11.59 11.21
CA LEU A 78 3.75 10.19 11.63
C LEU A 78 2.61 9.94 12.62
N THR A 79 2.41 10.86 13.57
CA THR A 79 1.30 10.80 14.53
C THR A 79 -0.05 10.94 13.81
N ALA A 80 -0.18 11.91 12.89
CA ALA A 80 -1.37 12.11 12.06
C ALA A 80 -1.76 10.84 11.30
N ARG A 81 -0.77 10.16 10.72
CA ARG A 81 -0.98 8.89 10.04
C ARG A 81 -1.51 7.81 10.99
N SER A 82 -0.87 7.63 12.14
CA SER A 82 -1.31 6.64 13.13
C SER A 82 -2.73 6.91 13.63
N LEU A 83 -3.10 8.18 13.81
CA LEU A 83 -4.47 8.57 14.18
C LEU A 83 -5.47 8.30 13.07
N GLN A 84 -5.12 8.57 11.82
CA GLN A 84 -6.00 8.30 10.67
C GLN A 84 -6.17 6.79 10.44
N GLU A 85 -5.13 5.98 10.59
CA GLU A 85 -5.19 4.52 10.53
C GLU A 85 -6.04 3.94 11.68
N LEU A 86 -5.90 4.47 12.90
CA LEU A 86 -6.77 4.11 14.03
C LEU A 86 -8.24 4.39 13.71
N ARG A 87 -8.56 5.60 13.19
CA ARG A 87 -9.94 5.93 12.81
C ARG A 87 -10.50 4.98 11.75
N GLY A 88 -9.70 4.63 10.74
CA GLY A 88 -10.10 3.63 9.74
C GLY A 88 -10.49 2.29 10.37
N THR A 89 -9.65 1.79 11.28
CA THR A 89 -9.91 0.54 11.99
C THR A 89 -11.15 0.61 12.87
N LEU A 90 -11.36 1.72 13.61
CA LEU A 90 -12.54 1.90 14.46
C LEU A 90 -13.82 1.99 13.63
N VAL A 91 -13.77 2.68 12.49
CA VAL A 91 -14.93 2.81 11.60
C VAL A 91 -15.33 1.45 11.01
N ASP A 92 -14.39 0.56 10.70
CA ASP A 92 -14.70 -0.81 10.29
C ASP A 92 -15.49 -1.58 11.37
N ALA A 93 -15.25 -1.28 12.66
CA ALA A 93 -16.07 -1.75 13.78
C ALA A 93 -17.36 -0.94 14.00
N ASN A 94 -17.67 0.03 13.14
CA ASN A 94 -18.74 1.02 13.32
C ASN A 94 -18.60 1.85 14.60
N GLN A 95 -17.37 2.08 15.06
CA GLN A 95 -17.02 2.83 16.28
C GLN A 95 -16.28 4.13 15.93
N ASP A 96 -16.11 4.99 16.93
CA ASP A 96 -15.19 6.12 16.95
C ASP A 96 -14.52 6.22 18.34
N CYS A 97 -13.59 7.16 18.50
CA CYS A 97 -12.86 7.28 19.77
C CYS A 97 -13.78 7.58 20.96
N ALA A 98 -14.89 8.30 20.77
CA ALA A 98 -15.85 8.63 21.83
C ALA A 98 -16.61 7.37 22.27
N THR A 99 -17.15 6.60 21.32
CA THR A 99 -17.88 5.35 21.63
C THR A 99 -16.99 4.32 22.31
N VAL A 100 -15.72 4.23 21.92
CA VAL A 100 -14.75 3.34 22.59
C VAL A 100 -14.47 3.80 24.02
N ALA A 101 -14.28 5.11 24.25
CA ALA A 101 -14.06 5.66 25.59
C ALA A 101 -15.23 5.36 26.55
N GLU A 102 -16.46 5.27 26.03
CA GLU A 102 -17.67 5.00 26.81
C GLU A 102 -17.99 3.50 26.95
N SER A 103 -17.35 2.63 26.16
CA SER A 103 -17.71 1.21 26.03
C SER A 103 -17.47 0.35 27.29
N GLY A 104 -16.71 0.82 28.28
CA GLY A 104 -16.29 0.05 29.45
C GLY A 104 -15.19 -1.00 29.19
N HIS A 105 -14.86 -1.29 27.94
CA HIS A 105 -13.83 -2.25 27.56
C HIS A 105 -12.39 -1.71 27.69
N VAL A 106 -12.26 -0.40 27.83
CA VAL A 106 -10.99 0.33 27.90
C VAL A 106 -10.77 1.01 29.26
N ASP A 107 -11.40 0.53 30.32
CA ASP A 107 -11.35 1.17 31.64
C ASP A 107 -9.95 1.56 32.13
N PRO A 108 -8.91 0.72 31.98
CA PRO A 108 -7.55 1.09 32.36
C PRO A 108 -6.99 2.27 31.55
N GLU A 109 -7.46 2.47 30.30
CA GLU A 109 -7.01 3.49 29.37
C GLU A 109 -8.08 4.54 29.07
N ARG A 110 -9.17 4.61 29.84
CA ARG A 110 -10.31 5.52 29.60
C ARG A 110 -9.86 6.98 29.41
N ALA A 111 -8.91 7.45 30.21
CA ALA A 111 -8.40 8.82 30.07
C ALA A 111 -7.72 9.06 28.72
N ARG A 112 -6.96 8.08 28.23
CA ARG A 112 -6.30 8.13 26.92
C ARG A 112 -7.31 8.15 25.77
N TRP A 113 -8.33 7.31 25.84
CA TRP A 113 -9.42 7.30 24.86
C TRP A 113 -10.28 8.56 24.91
N GLY A 114 -10.47 9.14 26.11
CA GLY A 114 -11.12 10.45 26.25
C GLY A 114 -10.32 11.59 25.60
N ASP A 115 -8.99 11.56 25.72
CA ASP A 115 -8.13 12.52 25.03
C ASP A 115 -8.14 12.32 23.52
N LEU A 116 -8.14 11.06 23.03
CA LEU A 116 -8.32 10.74 21.61
C LEU A 116 -9.64 11.29 21.06
N ALA A 117 -10.75 11.11 21.78
CA ALA A 117 -12.07 11.59 21.39
C ALA A 117 -12.12 13.11 21.26
N LYS A 118 -11.53 13.84 22.23
CA LYS A 118 -11.43 15.31 22.16
C LYS A 118 -10.60 15.77 20.95
N LEU A 119 -9.44 15.15 20.73
CA LEU A 119 -8.55 15.50 19.62
C LEU A 119 -9.21 15.18 18.27
N GLU A 120 -9.95 14.06 18.17
CA GLU A 120 -10.75 13.70 17.01
C GLU A 120 -11.84 14.72 16.73
N SER A 121 -12.51 15.28 17.76
CA SER A 121 -13.50 16.33 17.59
C SER A 121 -12.90 17.59 16.98
N VAL A 122 -11.74 18.05 17.49
CA VAL A 122 -11.03 19.21 16.94
C VAL A 122 -10.62 18.98 15.48
N TYR A 123 -10.19 17.78 15.16
CA TYR A 123 -9.88 17.41 13.77
C TYR A 123 -11.11 17.47 12.86
N ARG A 124 -12.25 16.89 13.27
CA ARG A 124 -13.51 16.98 12.52
C ARG A 124 -13.97 18.44 12.31
N GLU A 125 -13.85 19.27 13.34
CA GLU A 125 -14.13 20.71 13.24
C GLU A 125 -13.21 21.42 12.24
N SER A 126 -11.93 21.03 12.20
CA SER A 126 -10.96 21.59 11.24
C SER A 126 -11.35 21.31 9.79
N LEU A 127 -11.82 20.11 9.48
CA LEU A 127 -12.35 19.75 8.16
C LEU A 127 -13.66 20.50 7.85
N ALA A 128 -14.58 20.56 8.81
CA ALA A 128 -15.87 21.23 8.64
C ALA A 128 -15.73 22.73 8.33
N LYS A 129 -14.71 23.42 8.86
CA LYS A 129 -14.41 24.83 8.56
C LYS A 129 -14.12 25.10 7.08
N VAL A 130 -13.68 24.09 6.34
CA VAL A 130 -13.43 24.18 4.89
C VAL A 130 -14.50 23.46 4.06
N GLY A 131 -15.61 23.06 4.68
CA GLY A 131 -16.73 22.38 4.02
C GLY A 131 -16.49 20.92 3.70
N LEU A 132 -15.46 20.31 4.28
CA LEU A 132 -15.10 18.90 4.08
C LEU A 132 -15.50 18.04 5.28
N ARG A 133 -15.70 16.76 5.03
CA ARG A 133 -15.83 15.71 6.06
C ARG A 133 -14.80 14.60 5.81
N ASP A 134 -14.43 13.94 6.87
CA ASP A 134 -13.49 12.81 6.78
C ASP A 134 -14.07 11.63 6.00
N VAL A 135 -13.22 10.92 5.26
CA VAL A 135 -13.58 9.74 4.46
C VAL A 135 -14.22 8.62 5.32
N HIS A 136 -13.78 8.44 6.55
CA HIS A 136 -14.32 7.43 7.47
C HIS A 136 -15.71 7.82 7.99
N ASP A 137 -15.93 9.10 8.30
CA ASP A 137 -17.25 9.60 8.68
C ASP A 137 -18.24 9.52 7.50
N ALA A 138 -17.76 9.73 6.27
CA ALA A 138 -18.56 9.51 5.07
C ALA A 138 -19.01 8.05 4.92
N LYS A 139 -18.09 7.08 5.11
CA LYS A 139 -18.42 5.65 5.09
C LYS A 139 -19.49 5.27 6.10
N ARG A 140 -19.40 5.77 7.34
CA ARG A 140 -20.45 5.55 8.36
C ARG A 140 -21.80 6.12 7.97
N ALA A 141 -21.81 7.31 7.38
CA ALA A 141 -23.05 7.92 6.91
C ALA A 141 -23.72 7.11 5.78
N VAL A 142 -22.93 6.58 4.85
CA VAL A 142 -23.42 5.66 3.80
C VAL A 142 -23.94 4.36 4.41
N ALA A 143 -23.20 3.76 5.36
CA ALA A 143 -23.63 2.53 6.02
C ALA A 143 -24.97 2.65 6.75
N ALA A 144 -25.26 3.82 7.33
CA ALA A 144 -26.53 4.10 7.99
C ALA A 144 -27.71 4.23 7.00
N LYS A 145 -27.42 4.62 5.73
CA LYS A 145 -28.42 4.79 4.66
C LYS A 145 -27.89 4.26 3.34
N PRO A 146 -27.60 2.96 3.24
CA PRO A 146 -27.00 2.41 2.03
C PRO A 146 -27.96 2.52 0.84
N VAL A 147 -27.41 2.86 -0.31
CA VAL A 147 -28.14 2.91 -1.58
C VAL A 147 -27.55 1.84 -2.48
N LEU A 148 -28.35 0.82 -2.80
CA LEU A 148 -27.97 -0.18 -3.79
C LEU A 148 -28.08 0.41 -5.20
N PRO A 149 -27.22 0.01 -6.14
CA PRO A 149 -27.33 0.43 -7.53
C PRO A 149 -28.73 0.12 -8.10
N LYS A 150 -29.20 0.99 -9.00
CA LYS A 150 -30.54 0.88 -9.56
C LYS A 150 -30.78 -0.49 -10.19
N GLY A 151 -31.83 -1.18 -9.74
CA GLY A 151 -32.20 -2.51 -10.25
C GLY A 151 -31.62 -3.69 -9.47
N ILE A 152 -30.69 -3.47 -8.57
CA ILE A 152 -30.15 -4.51 -7.68
C ILE A 152 -31.16 -4.77 -6.55
N ARG A 153 -31.61 -6.02 -6.45
CA ARG A 153 -32.54 -6.51 -5.40
C ARG A 153 -31.98 -7.66 -4.58
N ARG A 154 -30.87 -8.24 -5.01
CA ARG A 154 -30.23 -9.39 -4.38
C ARG A 154 -28.74 -9.17 -4.31
N VAL A 155 -28.17 -9.38 -3.15
CA VAL A 155 -26.73 -9.35 -2.88
C VAL A 155 -26.32 -10.74 -2.42
N VAL A 156 -25.34 -11.34 -3.07
CA VAL A 156 -24.78 -12.63 -2.67
C VAL A 156 -23.35 -12.42 -2.21
N LEU A 157 -23.09 -12.72 -0.95
CA LEU A 157 -21.75 -12.75 -0.35
C LEU A 157 -21.13 -14.11 -0.69
N MET A 158 -20.12 -14.12 -1.54
CA MET A 158 -19.55 -15.36 -2.04
C MET A 158 -18.13 -15.56 -1.51
N GLY A 159 -17.97 -16.46 -0.53
CA GLY A 159 -16.70 -16.72 0.12
C GLY A 159 -16.07 -15.49 0.79
N VAL A 160 -16.92 -14.58 1.29
CA VAL A 160 -16.46 -13.35 1.96
C VAL A 160 -16.18 -13.64 3.43
N THR A 161 -14.91 -13.81 3.77
CA THR A 161 -14.47 -14.13 5.13
C THR A 161 -14.20 -12.89 6.00
N ASP A 162 -14.09 -11.73 5.36
CA ASP A 162 -13.65 -10.46 5.97
C ASP A 162 -14.74 -9.39 5.92
N LEU A 163 -15.91 -9.70 6.42
CA LEU A 163 -17.02 -8.77 6.47
C LEU A 163 -16.94 -7.92 7.75
N SER A 164 -16.58 -6.64 7.62
CA SER A 164 -16.52 -5.73 8.77
C SER A 164 -17.89 -5.44 9.36
N PRO A 165 -18.01 -5.16 10.68
CA PRO A 165 -19.27 -4.76 11.31
C PRO A 165 -19.98 -3.58 10.62
N LEU A 166 -19.22 -2.63 10.08
CA LEU A 166 -19.80 -1.52 9.31
C LEU A 166 -20.52 -2.00 8.05
N VAL A 167 -19.91 -2.93 7.29
CA VAL A 167 -20.54 -3.50 6.09
C VAL A 167 -21.73 -4.39 6.47
N GLN A 168 -21.63 -5.17 7.56
CA GLN A 168 -22.76 -5.94 8.06
C GLN A 168 -23.94 -5.02 8.40
N SER A 169 -23.68 -3.90 9.07
CA SER A 169 -24.70 -2.89 9.36
C SER A 169 -25.33 -2.33 8.09
N ALA A 170 -24.52 -2.01 7.06
CA ALA A 170 -25.02 -1.53 5.77
C ALA A 170 -25.90 -2.58 5.05
N LEU A 171 -25.48 -3.84 5.06
CA LEU A 171 -26.26 -4.95 4.47
C LEU A 171 -27.56 -5.19 5.23
N GLY A 172 -27.54 -5.15 6.57
CA GLY A 172 -28.74 -5.22 7.41
C GLY A 172 -29.74 -4.11 7.07
N GLN A 173 -29.27 -2.86 6.96
CA GLN A 173 -30.10 -1.72 6.54
C GLN A 173 -30.65 -1.88 5.11
N ALA A 174 -29.88 -2.49 4.20
CA ALA A 174 -30.36 -2.79 2.85
C ALA A 174 -31.44 -3.88 2.87
N ALA A 175 -31.28 -4.92 3.71
CA ALA A 175 -32.26 -5.97 3.89
C ALA A 175 -33.61 -5.44 4.46
N GLU A 176 -33.56 -4.57 5.46
CA GLU A 176 -34.74 -3.90 6.03
C GLU A 176 -35.52 -3.09 4.96
N ARG A 177 -34.84 -2.64 3.91
CA ARG A 177 -35.43 -1.94 2.76
C ARG A 177 -35.85 -2.86 1.61
N GLY A 178 -35.80 -4.18 1.83
CA GLY A 178 -36.32 -5.20 0.92
C GLY A 178 -35.29 -5.82 -0.04
N ALA A 179 -33.99 -5.63 0.18
CA ALA A 179 -32.97 -6.38 -0.53
C ALA A 179 -32.84 -7.80 0.02
N ALA A 180 -32.72 -8.80 -0.85
CA ALA A 180 -32.38 -10.17 -0.43
C ALA A 180 -30.86 -10.26 -0.22
N ILE A 181 -30.42 -10.61 0.98
CA ILE A 181 -29.00 -10.83 1.30
C ILE A 181 -28.79 -12.34 1.53
N GLU A 182 -27.84 -12.90 0.83
CA GLU A 182 -27.52 -14.33 0.91
C GLU A 182 -26.01 -14.52 1.06
N SER A 183 -25.60 -15.52 1.85
CA SER A 183 -24.20 -15.95 1.94
C SER A 183 -24.02 -17.29 1.26
N ALA A 184 -22.96 -17.40 0.45
CA ALA A 184 -22.54 -18.65 -0.19
C ALA A 184 -21.11 -18.96 0.26
N VAL A 185 -20.91 -20.06 0.92
CA VAL A 185 -19.61 -20.50 1.45
C VAL A 185 -19.19 -21.81 0.80
N PHE A 186 -17.91 -22.01 0.66
CA PHE A 186 -17.32 -23.29 0.27
C PHE A 186 -16.93 -24.02 1.55
N GLY A 187 -17.46 -25.21 1.76
CA GLY A 187 -17.15 -25.98 2.95
C GLY A 187 -17.74 -27.39 2.86
N PRO A 188 -17.40 -28.27 3.82
CA PRO A 188 -17.93 -29.62 3.88
C PRO A 188 -19.45 -29.59 4.12
N GLU A 189 -20.20 -30.55 3.53
CA GLU A 189 -21.66 -30.64 3.61
C GLU A 189 -22.23 -30.66 5.05
N ALA A 190 -21.45 -31.15 6.03
CA ALA A 190 -21.83 -31.19 7.44
C ALA A 190 -21.41 -29.94 8.24
N GLY A 191 -21.06 -28.85 7.57
CA GLY A 191 -20.31 -27.74 8.16
C GLY A 191 -21.10 -26.50 8.52
N GLU A 192 -22.44 -26.55 8.69
CA GLU A 192 -23.24 -25.35 9.03
C GLU A 192 -22.74 -24.63 10.29
N SER A 193 -22.27 -25.37 11.30
CA SER A 193 -21.70 -24.78 12.51
C SER A 193 -20.30 -24.17 12.34
N LEU A 194 -19.62 -24.41 11.20
CA LEU A 194 -18.28 -23.89 10.93
C LEU A 194 -18.29 -22.43 10.49
N PHE A 195 -19.46 -21.92 10.11
CA PHE A 195 -19.63 -20.55 9.62
C PHE A 195 -20.76 -19.85 10.37
N ASP A 196 -20.65 -18.54 10.51
CA ASP A 196 -21.73 -17.71 11.03
C ASP A 196 -22.76 -17.37 9.93
N ASP A 197 -23.82 -16.64 10.29
CA ASP A 197 -24.89 -16.23 9.37
C ASP A 197 -24.41 -15.38 8.17
N TRP A 198 -23.24 -14.76 8.31
CA TRP A 198 -22.60 -13.97 7.25
C TRP A 198 -21.62 -14.79 6.39
N GLY A 199 -21.43 -16.06 6.71
CA GLY A 199 -20.48 -16.95 6.03
C GLY A 199 -19.03 -16.78 6.48
N ARG A 200 -18.78 -16.18 7.66
CA ARG A 200 -17.44 -16.08 8.23
C ARG A 200 -17.08 -17.34 9.02
N PRO A 201 -15.85 -17.85 8.91
CA PRO A 201 -15.40 -18.98 9.71
C PRO A 201 -15.49 -18.69 11.23
N VAL A 202 -16.06 -19.62 11.99
CA VAL A 202 -16.21 -19.50 13.46
C VAL A 202 -14.93 -19.99 14.14
N PRO A 203 -14.18 -19.11 14.86
CA PRO A 203 -12.84 -19.43 15.39
C PRO A 203 -12.81 -20.67 16.29
N GLU A 204 -13.77 -20.83 17.21
CA GLU A 204 -13.78 -21.93 18.17
C GLU A 204 -13.94 -23.31 17.51
N HIS A 205 -14.55 -23.35 16.35
CA HIS A 205 -14.74 -24.58 15.59
C HIS A 205 -13.53 -24.89 14.70
N TRP A 206 -12.99 -23.87 14.02
CA TRP A 206 -11.83 -24.04 13.14
C TRP A 206 -10.53 -24.28 13.88
N ALA A 207 -10.33 -23.71 15.08
CA ALA A 207 -9.16 -23.95 15.91
C ALA A 207 -8.99 -25.40 16.38
N LYS A 208 -10.08 -26.20 16.38
CA LYS A 208 -10.09 -27.60 16.82
C LYS A 208 -10.13 -28.61 15.68
N ARG A 209 -10.14 -28.10 14.43
CA ARG A 209 -10.32 -28.94 13.24
C ARG A 209 -8.98 -29.53 12.81
N ASP A 210 -8.98 -30.82 12.57
CA ASP A 210 -7.86 -31.50 11.91
C ASP A 210 -7.88 -31.17 10.42
N LEU A 211 -6.85 -30.51 9.94
CA LEU A 211 -6.77 -30.10 8.54
C LEU A 211 -6.21 -31.23 7.67
N PRO A 212 -6.72 -31.44 6.45
CA PRO A 212 -6.30 -32.52 5.54
C PRO A 212 -4.96 -32.20 4.88
N PHE A 213 -3.90 -32.09 5.68
CA PHE A 213 -2.59 -31.63 5.22
C PHE A 213 -1.52 -32.68 5.53
N ALA A 214 -0.74 -33.06 4.49
CA ALA A 214 0.29 -34.06 4.60
C ALA A 214 1.69 -33.42 4.56
N ASN A 215 2.65 -33.97 5.32
CA ASN A 215 4.02 -33.48 5.38
C ASN A 215 4.72 -33.48 4.01
N GLU A 216 4.33 -34.38 3.11
CA GLU A 216 4.85 -34.48 1.75
C GLU A 216 4.48 -33.29 0.86
N GLN A 217 3.56 -32.45 1.30
CA GLN A 217 3.17 -31.20 0.65
C GLN A 217 4.04 -30.00 1.09
N LEU A 218 4.88 -30.20 2.12
CA LEU A 218 5.80 -29.16 2.61
C LEU A 218 7.20 -29.33 2.03
N HIS A 219 7.70 -28.26 1.40
CA HIS A 219 9.02 -28.22 0.78
C HIS A 219 9.86 -27.10 1.38
N PRO A 220 10.77 -27.42 2.31
CA PRO A 220 11.58 -26.40 2.96
C PRO A 220 12.67 -25.87 2.02
N SER A 221 12.72 -24.57 1.85
CA SER A 221 13.76 -23.78 1.20
C SER A 221 14.52 -22.94 2.21
N LEU A 222 15.61 -22.29 1.82
CA LEU A 222 16.41 -21.50 2.75
C LEU A 222 15.72 -20.16 3.10
N ASP A 223 15.40 -19.36 2.09
CA ASP A 223 14.90 -18.00 2.18
C ASP A 223 13.93 -17.68 1.02
N GLU A 224 13.40 -16.45 0.95
CA GLU A 224 12.45 -16.02 -0.08
C GLU A 224 13.02 -16.17 -1.51
N ARG A 225 14.31 -15.89 -1.69
CA ARG A 225 14.98 -16.04 -2.98
C ARG A 225 15.06 -17.49 -3.41
N THR A 226 15.38 -18.37 -2.48
CA THR A 226 15.50 -19.81 -2.75
C THR A 226 14.13 -20.42 -3.01
N GLN A 227 13.09 -19.97 -2.29
CA GLN A 227 11.70 -20.37 -2.55
C GLN A 227 11.31 -20.04 -4.00
N ALA A 228 11.55 -18.82 -4.46
CA ALA A 228 11.24 -18.40 -5.84
C ALA A 228 11.97 -19.29 -6.88
N ARG A 229 13.25 -19.60 -6.65
CA ARG A 229 14.04 -20.49 -7.51
C ARG A 229 13.47 -21.91 -7.52
N ASP A 230 13.01 -22.40 -6.39
CA ASP A 230 12.42 -23.73 -6.30
C ASP A 230 11.06 -23.79 -6.98
N VAL A 231 10.23 -22.72 -6.90
CA VAL A 231 9.00 -22.58 -7.72
C VAL A 231 9.35 -22.68 -9.21
N ALA A 232 10.32 -21.91 -9.70
CA ALA A 232 10.71 -21.94 -11.11
C ALA A 232 11.20 -23.33 -11.56
N LYS A 233 11.97 -24.06 -10.72
CA LYS A 233 12.37 -25.44 -10.99
C LYS A 233 11.18 -26.40 -11.05
N TRP A 234 10.20 -26.22 -10.17
CA TRP A 234 9.00 -27.06 -10.17
C TRP A 234 8.18 -26.85 -11.43
N LEU A 235 7.99 -25.62 -11.87
CA LEU A 235 7.29 -25.29 -13.13
C LEU A 235 7.96 -25.95 -14.33
N GLY A 236 9.27 -26.07 -14.34
CA GLY A 236 10.02 -26.79 -15.38
C GLY A 236 9.63 -28.27 -15.56
N ARG A 237 8.96 -28.90 -14.60
CA ARG A 237 8.46 -30.26 -14.68
C ARG A 237 7.19 -30.38 -15.55
N TYR A 238 6.40 -29.30 -15.68
CA TYR A 238 5.11 -29.28 -16.38
C TYR A 238 5.20 -28.96 -17.90
N LYS A 239 6.37 -28.66 -18.40
CA LYS A 239 6.77 -28.46 -19.83
C LYS A 239 5.77 -27.70 -20.73
N LYS A 240 4.76 -28.37 -21.31
CA LYS A 240 3.95 -27.79 -22.40
C LYS A 240 2.66 -27.11 -21.96
N ASN A 241 2.09 -27.45 -20.80
CA ASN A 241 0.77 -26.98 -20.36
C ASN A 241 0.82 -26.19 -19.04
N VAL A 242 1.98 -25.65 -18.70
CA VAL A 242 2.20 -24.97 -17.41
C VAL A 242 1.15 -23.90 -17.11
N TYR A 243 0.75 -23.09 -18.11
CA TYR A 243 -0.20 -22.00 -17.98
C TYR A 243 -1.66 -22.43 -17.71
N GLN A 244 -1.98 -23.71 -17.98
CA GLN A 244 -3.32 -24.27 -17.78
C GLN A 244 -3.39 -25.23 -16.59
N THR A 245 -2.25 -25.73 -16.14
CA THR A 245 -2.20 -26.80 -15.14
C THR A 245 -1.65 -26.37 -13.80
N VAL A 246 -0.91 -25.26 -13.73
CA VAL A 246 -0.28 -24.82 -12.50
C VAL A 246 -0.67 -23.40 -12.15
N GLY A 247 -1.14 -23.19 -10.92
CA GLY A 247 -1.33 -21.88 -10.29
C GLY A 247 -0.20 -21.60 -9.31
N ILE A 248 0.14 -20.34 -9.12
CA ILE A 248 1.10 -19.88 -8.11
C ILE A 248 0.38 -19.05 -7.07
N GLY A 249 0.48 -19.48 -5.81
CA GLY A 249 0.05 -18.71 -4.64
C GLY A 249 1.23 -18.03 -3.96
N THR A 250 1.02 -16.83 -3.47
CA THR A 250 2.00 -16.08 -2.67
C THR A 250 1.36 -15.71 -1.33
N ALA A 251 1.81 -16.36 -0.27
CA ALA A 251 1.36 -16.04 1.08
C ALA A 251 2.09 -14.80 1.61
N ASP A 252 3.41 -14.71 1.39
CA ASP A 252 4.22 -13.54 1.73
C ASP A 252 4.50 -12.69 0.47
N PRO A 253 4.02 -11.43 0.40
CA PRO A 253 4.34 -10.52 -0.71
C PRO A 253 5.83 -10.28 -0.94
N LYS A 254 6.69 -10.55 0.04
CA LYS A 254 8.14 -10.42 -0.09
C LYS A 254 8.74 -11.41 -1.07
N VAL A 255 8.08 -12.53 -1.34
CA VAL A 255 8.52 -13.52 -2.32
C VAL A 255 8.27 -13.05 -3.76
N ILE A 256 7.28 -12.17 -3.99
CA ILE A 256 6.86 -11.73 -5.33
C ILE A 256 8.03 -11.18 -6.17
N PRO A 257 8.87 -10.24 -5.71
CA PRO A 257 9.95 -9.70 -6.52
C PRO A 257 10.98 -10.76 -6.94
N HIS A 258 11.15 -11.77 -6.11
CA HIS A 258 12.04 -12.88 -6.40
C HIS A 258 11.41 -13.83 -7.43
N LEU A 259 10.10 -14.08 -7.34
CA LEU A 259 9.34 -14.85 -8.34
C LEU A 259 9.36 -14.16 -9.71
N GLU A 260 9.07 -12.87 -9.76
CA GLU A 260 9.12 -12.08 -11.00
C GLU A 260 10.46 -12.23 -11.71
N ARG A 261 11.55 -12.15 -10.96
CA ARG A 261 12.90 -12.33 -11.52
C ARG A 261 13.18 -13.75 -11.99
N GLU A 262 12.98 -14.75 -11.14
CA GLU A 262 13.31 -16.15 -11.45
C GLU A 262 12.42 -16.69 -12.61
N LEU A 263 11.16 -16.31 -12.67
CA LEU A 263 10.25 -16.65 -13.77
C LEU A 263 10.65 -15.95 -15.07
N GLY A 264 11.00 -14.66 -15.00
CA GLY A 264 11.51 -13.90 -16.14
C GLY A 264 12.79 -14.50 -16.71
N GLU A 265 13.78 -14.85 -15.86
CA GLU A 265 15.01 -15.53 -16.27
C GLU A 265 14.74 -16.92 -16.90
N ALA A 266 13.70 -17.62 -16.42
CA ALA A 266 13.27 -18.91 -16.97
C ALA A 266 12.42 -18.79 -18.25
N GLY A 267 12.09 -17.57 -18.70
CA GLY A 267 11.23 -17.33 -19.87
C GLY A 267 9.77 -17.73 -19.65
N ILE A 268 9.33 -17.82 -18.40
CA ILE A 268 7.93 -18.14 -18.02
C ILE A 268 7.15 -16.84 -17.92
N ARG A 269 6.06 -16.72 -18.70
CA ARG A 269 5.19 -15.55 -18.66
C ARG A 269 4.35 -15.57 -17.39
N TYR A 270 4.38 -14.48 -16.65
CA TYR A 270 3.63 -14.30 -15.41
C TYR A 270 2.85 -12.99 -15.42
N PHE A 271 1.89 -12.90 -14.55
CA PHE A 271 1.15 -11.67 -14.26
C PHE A 271 1.05 -11.48 -12.75
N ASN A 272 1.39 -10.29 -12.28
CA ASN A 272 1.25 -9.91 -10.88
C ASN A 272 -0.04 -9.10 -10.68
N PRO A 273 -1.12 -9.71 -10.16
CA PRO A 273 -2.39 -9.02 -9.95
C PRO A 273 -2.36 -7.97 -8.83
N VAL A 274 -1.33 -8.00 -7.96
CA VAL A 274 -1.12 -6.95 -6.95
C VAL A 274 -0.67 -5.64 -7.60
N GLY A 275 -0.16 -5.70 -8.84
CA GLY A 275 0.30 -4.54 -9.59
C GLY A 275 1.70 -4.06 -9.18
N GLN A 276 2.09 -2.92 -9.72
CA GLN A 276 3.40 -2.31 -9.47
C GLN A 276 3.25 -1.14 -8.49
N PRO A 277 3.86 -1.21 -7.29
CA PRO A 277 3.81 -0.10 -6.35
C PRO A 277 4.57 1.12 -6.87
N VAL A 278 3.97 2.30 -6.80
CA VAL A 278 4.60 3.57 -7.21
C VAL A 278 5.96 3.78 -6.55
N ARG A 279 6.10 3.37 -5.29
CA ARG A 279 7.38 3.47 -4.55
C ARG A 279 8.57 2.74 -5.19
N ARG A 280 8.32 1.87 -6.18
CA ARG A 280 9.38 1.18 -6.95
C ARG A 280 9.76 1.89 -8.24
N THR A 281 9.05 2.96 -8.61
CA THR A 281 9.38 3.73 -9.82
C THR A 281 10.60 4.62 -9.60
N SER A 282 11.35 4.88 -10.68
CA SER A 282 12.47 5.83 -10.67
C SER A 282 11.99 7.22 -10.28
N LEU A 283 10.84 7.64 -10.80
CA LEU A 283 10.21 8.91 -10.47
C LEU A 283 9.99 9.08 -8.96
N HIS A 284 9.44 8.07 -8.29
CA HIS A 284 9.24 8.14 -6.84
C HIS A 284 10.57 8.21 -6.09
N ALA A 285 11.58 7.45 -6.51
CA ALA A 285 12.93 7.52 -5.94
C ALA A 285 13.54 8.91 -6.10
N PHE A 286 13.38 9.53 -7.29
CA PHE A 286 13.82 10.90 -7.56
C PHE A 286 13.11 11.91 -6.64
N LEU A 287 11.78 11.84 -6.52
CA LEU A 287 10.99 12.73 -5.68
C LEU A 287 11.32 12.57 -4.18
N GLN A 288 11.59 11.35 -3.71
CA GLN A 288 12.03 11.10 -2.34
C GLN A 288 13.43 11.68 -2.07
N ALA A 289 14.35 11.52 -3.01
CA ALA A 289 15.69 12.10 -2.88
C ALA A 289 15.65 13.65 -2.95
N LEU A 290 14.76 14.21 -3.79
CA LEU A 290 14.50 15.65 -3.86
C LEU A 290 13.94 16.17 -2.52
N LEU A 291 12.96 15.47 -1.95
CA LEU A 291 12.41 15.80 -0.63
C LEU A 291 13.49 15.77 0.44
N ALA A 292 14.34 14.75 0.47
CA ALA A 292 15.44 14.64 1.43
C ALA A 292 16.43 15.82 1.30
N ALA A 293 16.76 16.23 0.07
CA ALA A 293 17.64 17.36 -0.20
C ALA A 293 16.99 18.72 0.16
N LEU A 294 15.67 18.85 0.01
CA LEU A 294 14.90 20.03 0.45
C LEU A 294 14.81 20.12 1.96
N GLN A 295 14.61 18.99 2.65
CA GLN A 295 14.51 18.94 4.12
C GLN A 295 15.85 19.21 4.79
N ASN A 296 16.90 18.58 4.29
CA ASN A 296 18.25 18.65 4.83
C ASN A 296 19.25 18.80 3.67
N PRO A 297 19.63 20.01 3.30
CA PRO A 297 20.54 20.28 2.18
C PRO A 297 22.00 19.92 2.51
N THR A 298 22.23 18.65 2.84
CA THR A 298 23.55 18.08 3.05
C THR A 298 24.18 17.64 1.73
N PHE A 299 25.51 17.51 1.71
CA PHE A 299 26.21 16.92 0.57
C PHE A 299 25.74 15.47 0.32
N ALA A 300 25.48 14.69 1.38
CA ALA A 300 25.03 13.31 1.24
C ALA A 300 23.68 13.18 0.51
N ASN A 301 22.72 14.04 0.84
CA ASN A 301 21.41 14.04 0.17
C ASN A 301 21.51 14.56 -1.26
N ALA A 302 22.33 15.57 -1.52
CA ALA A 302 22.60 16.08 -2.86
C ALA A 302 23.30 15.02 -3.72
N ASP A 303 24.30 14.33 -3.20
CA ASP A 303 25.00 13.25 -3.85
C ASP A 303 24.06 12.08 -4.18
N ALA A 304 23.20 11.68 -3.25
CA ALA A 304 22.20 10.64 -3.47
C ALA A 304 21.22 11.02 -4.61
N LEU A 305 20.74 12.26 -4.64
CA LEU A 305 19.87 12.76 -5.71
C LEU A 305 20.58 12.79 -7.06
N LEU A 306 21.80 13.33 -7.12
CA LEU A 306 22.57 13.47 -8.37
C LEU A 306 23.07 12.13 -8.95
N ARG A 307 22.95 11.02 -8.22
CA ARG A 307 23.24 9.67 -8.73
C ARG A 307 22.06 9.02 -9.44
N LEU A 308 20.88 9.60 -9.36
CA LEU A 308 19.69 9.05 -10.02
C LEU A 308 19.65 9.44 -11.51
N PRO A 309 19.27 8.52 -12.41
CA PRO A 309 19.15 8.78 -13.84
C PRO A 309 18.25 9.98 -14.16
N ASP A 310 17.13 10.11 -13.46
CA ASP A 310 16.19 11.22 -13.61
C ASP A 310 16.85 12.59 -13.33
N ALA A 311 17.79 12.66 -12.38
CA ALA A 311 18.57 13.86 -12.12
C ALA A 311 19.56 14.19 -13.26
N TRP A 312 20.06 13.18 -13.98
CA TRP A 312 20.94 13.41 -15.15
C TRP A 312 20.16 14.01 -16.30
N SER A 313 18.94 13.53 -16.58
CA SER A 313 18.06 14.13 -17.58
C SER A 313 17.77 15.60 -17.25
N TRP A 314 17.45 15.89 -15.98
CA TRP A 314 17.27 17.26 -15.51
C TRP A 314 18.54 18.12 -15.70
N LEU A 315 19.72 17.60 -15.33
CA LEU A 315 20.99 18.31 -15.49
C LEU A 315 21.32 18.59 -16.96
N ALA A 316 21.09 17.64 -17.86
CA ALA A 316 21.34 17.81 -19.30
C ALA A 316 20.53 18.97 -19.89
N GLN A 317 19.32 19.23 -19.36
CA GLN A 317 18.52 20.40 -19.75
C GLN A 317 19.03 21.72 -19.13
N GLN A 318 19.90 21.68 -18.11
CA GLN A 318 20.51 22.87 -17.51
C GLN A 318 21.89 23.17 -18.12
N ASP A 319 22.70 22.13 -18.33
CA ASP A 319 24.07 22.23 -18.84
C ASP A 319 24.45 20.92 -19.53
N THR A 320 24.50 20.97 -20.87
CA THR A 320 24.82 19.81 -21.71
C THR A 320 26.28 19.35 -21.60
N THR A 321 27.12 20.07 -20.88
CA THR A 321 28.54 19.68 -20.69
C THR A 321 28.72 18.72 -19.51
N ILE A 322 27.66 18.50 -18.69
CA ILE A 322 27.70 17.62 -17.55
C ILE A 322 27.40 16.18 -17.98
N GLU A 323 28.46 15.40 -18.15
CA GLU A 323 28.32 13.96 -18.41
C GLU A 323 28.16 13.15 -17.13
N PRO A 324 27.24 12.15 -17.10
CA PRO A 324 26.99 11.32 -15.92
C PRO A 324 28.25 10.65 -15.34
N THR A 325 29.09 10.06 -16.19
CA THR A 325 30.34 9.39 -15.76
C THR A 325 31.33 10.35 -15.09
N THR A 326 31.48 11.53 -15.67
CA THR A 326 32.35 12.60 -15.16
C THR A 326 31.81 13.17 -13.85
N LEU A 327 30.48 13.35 -13.77
CA LEU A 327 29.78 13.77 -12.55
C LEU A 327 29.99 12.78 -11.40
N LEU A 328 29.70 11.48 -11.63
CA LEU A 328 29.82 10.45 -10.59
C LEU A 328 31.25 10.35 -10.05
N ARG A 329 32.25 10.34 -10.93
CA ARG A 329 33.67 10.35 -10.51
C ARG A 329 34.00 11.60 -9.71
N GLY A 330 33.46 12.76 -10.10
CA GLY A 330 33.66 14.01 -9.38
C GLY A 330 33.03 14.01 -8.00
N LEU A 331 31.83 13.49 -7.84
CA LEU A 331 31.16 13.34 -6.53
C LEU A 331 31.96 12.40 -5.60
N ASP A 332 32.48 11.28 -6.12
CA ASP A 332 33.35 10.39 -5.36
C ASP A 332 34.67 11.06 -4.94
N GLU A 333 35.31 11.83 -5.80
CA GLU A 333 36.51 12.59 -5.48
C GLU A 333 36.26 13.67 -4.42
N LEU A 334 35.10 14.38 -4.49
CA LEU A 334 34.71 15.35 -3.46
C LEU A 334 34.51 14.68 -2.12
N ARG A 335 33.83 13.54 -2.11
CA ARG A 335 33.60 12.75 -0.89
C ARG A 335 34.92 12.29 -0.26
N LEU A 336 35.82 11.73 -1.07
CA LEU A 336 37.09 11.16 -0.57
C LEU A 336 38.09 12.20 -0.11
N LYS A 337 38.18 13.35 -0.81
CA LYS A 337 39.25 14.33 -0.58
C LYS A 337 38.83 15.52 0.28
N HIS A 338 37.55 15.91 0.24
CA HIS A 338 37.08 17.14 0.87
C HIS A 338 36.09 16.91 2.01
N LEU A 339 35.45 15.71 2.05
CA LEU A 339 34.49 15.32 3.09
C LEU A 339 33.46 16.42 3.41
N PRO A 340 32.82 17.05 2.39
CA PRO A 340 31.88 18.12 2.64
C PRO A 340 30.65 17.57 3.38
N THR A 341 30.14 18.32 4.35
CA THR A 341 28.92 17.97 5.08
C THR A 341 27.70 18.65 4.47
N GLU A 342 27.84 19.92 4.11
CA GLU A 342 26.76 20.76 3.60
C GLU A 342 26.83 20.94 2.10
N LEU A 343 25.65 20.97 1.44
CA LEU A 343 25.55 21.24 -0.02
C LEU A 343 26.18 22.61 -0.37
N ALA A 344 25.90 23.63 0.43
CA ALA A 344 26.40 24.98 0.18
C ALA A 344 27.95 25.02 0.22
N ALA A 345 28.55 24.33 1.18
CA ALA A 345 30.01 24.25 1.29
C ALA A 345 30.60 23.49 0.10
N ALA A 346 30.00 22.36 -0.29
CA ALA A 346 30.45 21.59 -1.45
C ALA A 346 30.36 22.38 -2.77
N ALA A 347 29.28 23.14 -2.95
CA ALA A 347 29.07 23.98 -4.13
C ALA A 347 30.05 25.17 -4.24
N GLN A 348 30.69 25.56 -3.14
CA GLN A 348 31.65 26.67 -3.08
C GLN A 348 33.12 26.23 -3.07
N LEU A 349 33.40 24.92 -3.09
CA LEU A 349 34.77 24.43 -3.07
C LEU A 349 35.60 25.04 -4.21
N GLU A 350 36.78 25.56 -3.87
CA GLU A 350 37.74 26.02 -4.84
C GLU A 350 38.84 24.99 -5.07
N PHE A 351 39.21 24.79 -6.32
CA PHE A 351 40.25 23.84 -6.71
C PHE A 351 41.44 24.60 -7.29
N VAL A 352 42.61 24.31 -6.74
CA VAL A 352 43.86 24.83 -7.30
C VAL A 352 44.29 23.90 -8.44
N GLU A 353 44.35 24.41 -9.67
CA GLU A 353 44.81 23.65 -10.82
C GLU A 353 46.31 23.32 -10.65
N ARG A 354 46.58 22.04 -10.47
CA ARG A 354 47.92 21.45 -10.58
C ARG A 354 47.98 20.70 -11.91
N ARG A 355 49.05 20.93 -12.69
CA ARG A 355 49.22 20.35 -14.05
C ARG A 355 49.11 18.82 -14.12
N GLU A 356 49.23 18.11 -12.99
CA GLU A 356 49.21 16.64 -12.89
C GLU A 356 47.89 16.06 -12.32
N ASP A 357 46.88 16.90 -12.01
CA ASP A 357 45.65 16.41 -11.43
C ASP A 357 44.58 16.10 -12.49
N GLU A 358 44.68 14.90 -13.08
CA GLU A 358 43.74 14.42 -14.12
C GLU A 358 42.26 14.40 -13.65
N LYS A 359 42.00 14.46 -12.35
CA LYS A 359 40.66 14.40 -11.80
C LYS A 359 40.05 15.77 -11.44
N ILE A 360 40.78 16.86 -11.71
CA ILE A 360 40.29 18.21 -11.41
C ILE A 360 39.04 18.55 -12.22
N GLY A 361 38.98 18.13 -13.47
CA GLY A 361 37.83 18.32 -14.35
C GLY A 361 36.57 17.67 -13.80
N CYS A 362 36.69 16.44 -13.28
CA CYS A 362 35.55 15.73 -12.64
C CYS A 362 35.04 16.48 -11.42
N ARG A 363 35.92 17.01 -10.56
CA ARG A 363 35.52 17.80 -9.37
C ARG A 363 34.86 19.13 -9.74
N ILE A 364 35.33 19.79 -10.81
CA ILE A 364 34.69 21.01 -11.36
C ILE A 364 33.28 20.70 -11.85
N THR A 365 33.11 19.62 -12.61
CA THR A 365 31.79 19.16 -13.10
C THR A 365 30.84 18.87 -11.93
N ALA A 366 31.28 18.11 -10.92
CA ALA A 366 30.48 17.82 -9.74
C ALA A 366 30.08 19.10 -8.98
N ARG A 367 31.02 20.04 -8.79
CA ARG A 367 30.72 21.34 -8.18
C ARG A 367 29.69 22.13 -8.98
N SER A 368 29.78 22.13 -10.31
CA SER A 368 28.81 22.82 -11.17
C SER A 368 27.42 22.22 -11.02
N ALA A 369 27.30 20.89 -11.02
CA ALA A 369 26.04 20.20 -10.75
C ALA A 369 25.46 20.53 -9.38
N LEU A 370 26.29 20.54 -8.32
CA LEU A 370 25.87 20.92 -6.96
C LEU A 370 25.38 22.37 -6.90
N ARG A 371 25.98 23.30 -7.64
CA ARG A 371 25.52 24.69 -7.75
C ARG A 371 24.17 24.80 -8.44
N LEU A 372 23.96 24.06 -9.53
CA LEU A 372 22.67 24.01 -10.22
C LEU A 372 21.59 23.46 -9.29
N LEU A 373 21.88 22.35 -8.60
CA LEU A 373 20.96 21.76 -7.65
C LEU A 373 20.63 22.73 -6.50
N GLN A 374 21.63 23.38 -5.91
CA GLN A 374 21.42 24.36 -4.83
C GLN A 374 20.47 25.49 -5.26
N ARG A 375 20.60 26.00 -6.49
CA ARG A 375 19.70 27.02 -7.04
C ARG A 375 18.28 26.47 -7.21
N ALA A 376 18.14 25.29 -7.81
CA ALA A 376 16.84 24.67 -8.03
C ALA A 376 16.11 24.40 -6.72
N LEU A 377 16.80 23.91 -5.67
CA LEU A 377 16.21 23.71 -4.35
C LEU A 377 15.77 25.03 -3.72
N ALA A 378 16.55 26.11 -3.89
CA ALA A 378 16.19 27.42 -3.39
C ALA A 378 14.98 28.04 -4.13
N GLU A 379 14.80 27.77 -5.41
CA GLU A 379 13.65 28.18 -6.20
C GLU A 379 12.40 27.40 -5.77
N LEU A 380 12.48 26.07 -5.67
CA LEU A 380 11.39 25.23 -5.19
C LEU A 380 10.93 25.58 -3.76
N ALA A 381 11.82 26.06 -2.91
CA ALA A 381 11.46 26.50 -1.57
C ALA A 381 10.70 27.82 -1.54
N LYS A 382 10.78 28.64 -2.60
CA LYS A 382 10.14 29.97 -2.70
C LYS A 382 8.81 29.92 -3.46
N GLU A 383 8.72 29.07 -4.46
CA GLU A 383 7.53 28.94 -5.30
C GLU A 383 6.46 28.06 -4.68
N ALA A 384 5.22 28.17 -5.19
CA ALA A 384 4.19 27.19 -4.90
C ALA A 384 4.62 25.81 -5.42
N LEU A 385 4.55 24.80 -4.58
CA LEU A 385 5.05 23.45 -4.90
C LEU A 385 4.56 22.92 -6.26
N PRO A 386 3.26 23.03 -6.63
CA PRO A 386 2.78 22.50 -7.91
C PRO A 386 3.49 23.12 -9.12
N VAL A 387 3.78 24.42 -9.08
CA VAL A 387 4.42 25.15 -10.19
C VAL A 387 5.90 24.77 -10.31
N GLY A 388 6.65 24.89 -9.21
CA GLY A 388 8.08 24.59 -9.21
C GLY A 388 8.38 23.12 -9.52
N LEU A 389 7.55 22.21 -8.98
CA LEU A 389 7.68 20.78 -9.24
C LEU A 389 7.34 20.42 -10.68
N ALA A 390 6.28 21.02 -11.26
CA ALA A 390 5.93 20.81 -12.67
C ALA A 390 7.06 21.25 -13.61
N ASP A 391 7.70 22.38 -13.35
CA ASP A 391 8.83 22.86 -14.16
C ASP A 391 10.07 21.97 -14.03
N MET A 392 10.33 21.42 -12.85
CA MET A 392 11.40 20.44 -12.66
C MET A 392 11.10 19.14 -13.40
N LEU A 393 9.89 18.58 -13.23
CA LEU A 393 9.49 17.34 -13.88
C LEU A 393 9.44 17.44 -15.41
N LYS A 394 9.03 18.58 -15.98
CA LYS A 394 9.13 18.80 -17.43
C LYS A 394 10.56 18.63 -17.94
N LYS A 395 11.56 19.09 -17.19
CA LYS A 395 12.98 18.96 -17.55
C LYS A 395 13.49 17.53 -17.33
N VAL A 396 13.05 16.85 -16.27
CA VAL A 396 13.36 15.44 -15.99
C VAL A 396 12.85 14.54 -17.12
N LEU A 397 11.66 14.81 -17.61
CA LEU A 397 10.95 13.97 -18.59
C LEU A 397 11.12 14.44 -20.06
N ALA A 398 11.91 15.51 -20.30
CA ALA A 398 12.00 16.15 -21.62
C ALA A 398 12.44 15.21 -22.74
N ASP A 399 13.35 14.29 -22.44
CA ASP A 399 13.91 13.33 -23.39
C ASP A 399 13.32 11.92 -23.22
N SER A 400 12.27 11.76 -22.42
CA SER A 400 11.63 10.46 -22.17
C SER A 400 10.61 10.15 -23.26
N GLU A 401 10.79 9.01 -23.93
CA GLU A 401 9.80 8.44 -24.83
C GLU A 401 8.99 7.40 -24.04
N PHE A 402 7.72 7.70 -23.79
CA PHE A 402 6.82 6.80 -23.09
C PHE A 402 6.08 5.89 -24.06
N ASP A 403 6.16 4.59 -23.83
CA ASP A 403 5.42 3.56 -24.55
C ASP A 403 4.39 2.93 -23.61
N SER A 404 3.12 3.27 -23.80
CA SER A 404 2.01 2.72 -22.97
C SER A 404 1.86 1.21 -23.05
N ALA A 405 2.54 0.55 -24.01
CA ALA A 405 2.58 -0.91 -24.07
C ALA A 405 3.59 -1.52 -23.05
N LYS A 406 4.45 -0.71 -22.46
CA LYS A 406 5.40 -1.14 -21.44
C LYS A 406 4.84 -0.88 -20.04
N PRO A 407 4.72 -1.90 -19.17
CA PRO A 407 4.15 -1.74 -17.83
C PRO A 407 4.90 -0.72 -16.97
N GLU A 408 6.20 -0.56 -17.18
CA GLU A 408 7.04 0.39 -16.44
C GLU A 408 6.69 1.84 -16.81
N ASP A 409 6.50 2.12 -18.11
CA ASP A 409 6.12 3.44 -18.60
C ASP A 409 4.67 3.78 -18.24
N GLU A 410 3.76 2.80 -18.34
CA GLU A 410 2.37 2.94 -17.87
C GLU A 410 2.33 3.30 -16.38
N THR A 411 3.13 2.61 -15.56
CA THR A 411 3.25 2.89 -14.12
C THR A 411 3.79 4.30 -13.86
N CYS A 412 4.77 4.75 -14.64
CA CYS A 412 5.33 6.10 -14.52
C CYS A 412 4.30 7.18 -14.89
N ILE A 413 3.56 6.99 -15.99
CA ILE A 413 2.47 7.89 -16.41
C ILE A 413 1.41 7.98 -15.30
N GLY A 414 1.00 6.83 -14.77
CA GLY A 414 0.06 6.76 -13.66
C GLY A 414 0.58 7.50 -12.41
N ALA A 415 1.86 7.34 -12.08
CA ALA A 415 2.48 8.05 -10.94
C ALA A 415 2.48 9.57 -11.13
N ILE A 416 2.75 10.07 -12.35
CA ILE A 416 2.67 11.51 -12.67
C ILE A 416 1.24 12.01 -12.54
N THR A 417 0.27 11.27 -13.06
CA THR A 417 -1.15 11.60 -12.97
C THR A 417 -1.60 11.65 -11.52
N GLY A 418 -1.31 10.60 -10.75
CA GLY A 418 -1.64 10.54 -9.32
C GLY A 418 -0.96 11.63 -8.48
N LEU A 419 0.27 12.03 -8.84
CA LEU A 419 0.95 13.16 -8.21
C LEU A 419 0.20 14.48 -8.47
N ASN A 420 -0.17 14.75 -9.71
CA ASN A 420 -0.89 15.97 -10.08
C ASN A 420 -2.27 16.05 -9.43
N GLU A 421 -3.00 14.95 -9.39
CA GLU A 421 -4.30 14.88 -8.72
C GLU A 421 -4.21 15.20 -7.23
N ARG A 422 -3.20 14.65 -6.54
CA ARG A 422 -2.97 14.91 -5.11
C ARG A 422 -2.57 16.35 -4.83
N LEU A 423 -1.72 16.91 -5.66
CA LEU A 423 -1.34 18.32 -5.56
C LEU A 423 -2.55 19.24 -5.77
N ALA A 424 -3.40 18.96 -6.75
CA ALA A 424 -4.61 19.74 -7.01
C ALA A 424 -5.62 19.62 -5.85
N LYS A 425 -5.84 18.43 -5.31
CA LYS A 425 -6.73 18.21 -4.16
C LYS A 425 -6.19 18.88 -2.89
N LEU A 426 -4.88 18.79 -2.64
CA LEU A 426 -4.26 19.50 -1.53
C LEU A 426 -4.42 21.00 -1.68
N GLU A 427 -4.25 21.53 -2.89
CA GLU A 427 -4.44 22.95 -3.20
C GLU A 427 -5.88 23.42 -2.93
N ALA A 428 -6.87 22.60 -3.27
CA ALA A 428 -8.28 22.90 -3.01
C ALA A 428 -8.64 22.80 -1.52
N ALA A 429 -8.06 21.84 -0.79
CA ALA A 429 -8.36 21.59 0.62
C ALA A 429 -7.67 22.56 1.58
N VAL A 430 -6.53 23.16 1.19
CA VAL A 430 -5.68 23.99 2.06
C VAL A 430 -5.82 25.46 1.69
N PRO A 431 -6.37 26.31 2.58
CA PRO A 431 -6.44 27.74 2.33
C PRO A 431 -5.05 28.34 2.04
N PRO A 432 -4.92 29.28 1.09
CA PRO A 432 -3.63 29.87 0.71
C PRO A 432 -2.81 30.43 1.89
N LYS A 433 -3.50 31.00 2.89
CA LYS A 433 -2.87 31.54 4.10
C LYS A 433 -2.36 30.47 5.08
N ALA A 434 -2.88 29.24 4.97
CA ALA A 434 -2.47 28.10 5.80
C ALA A 434 -1.41 27.23 5.13
N ARG A 435 -1.07 27.52 3.87
CA ARG A 435 -0.02 26.79 3.14
C ARG A 435 1.31 26.94 3.86
N ARG A 436 1.97 25.83 4.03
CA ARG A 436 3.27 25.72 4.69
C ARG A 436 4.37 25.63 3.64
N SER A 437 5.54 25.17 4.04
CA SER A 437 6.66 25.01 3.13
C SER A 437 6.35 23.93 2.06
N SER A 438 6.84 24.14 0.85
CA SER A 438 6.80 23.15 -0.26
C SER A 438 7.29 21.76 0.17
N THR A 439 8.22 21.71 1.14
CA THR A 439 8.74 20.48 1.73
C THR A 439 7.67 19.69 2.51
N ALA A 440 6.82 20.38 3.28
CA ALA A 440 5.75 19.73 4.04
C ALA A 440 4.67 19.17 3.11
N GLU A 441 4.28 19.94 2.11
CA GLU A 441 3.29 19.53 1.09
C GLU A 441 3.79 18.32 0.32
N LEU A 442 5.02 18.36 -0.18
CA LEU A 442 5.63 17.24 -0.91
C LEU A 442 5.72 15.97 -0.05
N ALA A 443 6.08 16.10 1.22
CA ALA A 443 6.16 14.96 2.12
C ALA A 443 4.82 14.24 2.29
N LEU A 444 3.72 14.98 2.45
CA LEU A 444 2.39 14.39 2.58
C LEU A 444 1.92 13.72 1.28
N VAL A 445 2.15 14.38 0.17
CA VAL A 445 1.79 13.85 -1.16
C VAL A 445 2.55 12.56 -1.46
N LEU A 446 3.87 12.52 -1.20
CA LEU A 446 4.69 11.33 -1.44
C LEU A 446 4.37 10.18 -0.50
N ASP A 447 3.97 10.47 0.71
CA ASP A 447 3.53 9.46 1.67
C ASP A 447 2.29 8.69 1.20
N ASP A 448 1.34 9.39 0.56
CA ASP A 448 0.14 8.78 0.03
C ASP A 448 0.40 8.14 -1.34
N LEU A 449 1.06 8.87 -2.25
CA LEU A 449 1.41 8.38 -3.59
C LEU A 449 2.25 7.09 -3.53
N GLY A 450 3.19 6.98 -2.60
CA GLY A 450 4.04 5.80 -2.45
C GLY A 450 3.29 4.52 -2.03
N ARG A 451 2.04 4.63 -1.57
CA ARG A 451 1.17 3.51 -1.23
C ARG A 451 0.32 3.05 -2.41
N GLU A 452 0.25 3.87 -3.45
CA GLU A 452 -0.52 3.55 -4.64
C GLU A 452 0.13 2.44 -5.45
N THR A 453 -0.73 1.67 -6.09
CA THR A 453 -0.31 0.55 -6.94
C THR A 453 -1.02 0.69 -8.28
N PHE A 454 -0.27 0.60 -9.37
CA PHE A 454 -0.83 0.58 -10.71
C PHE A 454 -0.96 -0.84 -11.21
N PHE A 455 -2.08 -1.09 -11.89
CA PHE A 455 -2.44 -2.40 -12.41
C PHE A 455 -2.35 -2.34 -13.94
N SER A 456 -1.49 -3.15 -14.52
CA SER A 456 -1.46 -3.37 -15.97
C SER A 456 -2.56 -4.36 -16.40
N GLU A 457 -2.94 -4.33 -17.67
CA GLU A 457 -3.82 -5.35 -18.22
C GLU A 457 -3.13 -6.73 -18.21
N ARG A 458 -3.91 -7.77 -17.86
CA ARG A 458 -3.41 -9.13 -17.82
C ARG A 458 -3.11 -9.65 -19.23
N PRO A 459 -1.86 -10.00 -19.56
CA PRO A 459 -1.54 -10.59 -20.85
C PRO A 459 -2.15 -12.00 -20.99
N PRO A 460 -2.45 -12.46 -22.21
CA PRO A 460 -2.90 -13.83 -22.42
C PRO A 460 -1.78 -14.85 -22.10
N ASP A 461 -2.19 -16.06 -21.73
CA ASP A 461 -1.28 -17.18 -21.43
C ASP A 461 -0.19 -16.83 -20.40
N THR A 462 -0.58 -16.34 -19.26
CA THR A 462 0.27 -16.03 -18.12
C THR A 462 -0.14 -16.82 -16.90
N ILE A 463 0.82 -17.08 -16.00
CA ILE A 463 0.56 -17.58 -14.65
C ILE A 463 0.36 -16.36 -13.74
N ASP A 464 -0.76 -16.29 -13.03
CA ASP A 464 -1.01 -15.23 -12.09
C ASP A 464 -0.30 -15.52 -10.75
N LEU A 465 0.42 -14.54 -10.22
CA LEU A 465 1.01 -14.59 -8.87
C LEU A 465 -0.06 -14.14 -7.86
N GLN A 466 -0.93 -15.06 -7.46
CA GLN A 466 -2.09 -14.74 -6.63
C GLN A 466 -1.73 -14.61 -5.16
N GLY A 467 -2.33 -13.66 -4.46
CA GLY A 467 -2.30 -13.60 -3.02
C GLY A 467 -3.02 -14.80 -2.37
N TRP A 468 -2.74 -15.03 -1.09
CA TRP A 468 -3.29 -16.17 -0.34
C TRP A 468 -4.82 -16.24 -0.41
N LEU A 469 -5.51 -15.11 -0.20
CA LEU A 469 -6.97 -15.06 -0.13
C LEU A 469 -7.65 -15.25 -1.50
N GLU A 470 -6.96 -14.94 -2.59
CA GLU A 470 -7.47 -15.09 -3.95
C GLU A 470 -7.40 -16.54 -4.45
N LEU A 471 -6.64 -17.40 -3.78
CA LEU A 471 -6.45 -18.81 -4.17
C LEU A 471 -7.73 -19.65 -4.10
N ALA A 472 -8.73 -19.23 -3.32
CA ALA A 472 -10.05 -19.85 -3.32
C ALA A 472 -10.69 -19.89 -4.73
N TRP A 473 -10.28 -18.99 -5.61
CA TRP A 473 -10.81 -18.81 -6.98
C TRP A 473 -9.86 -19.33 -8.07
N GLU A 474 -8.80 -20.04 -7.68
CA GLU A 474 -7.84 -20.62 -8.63
C GLU A 474 -8.31 -22.00 -9.09
N ASP A 475 -8.47 -22.17 -10.41
CA ASP A 475 -8.98 -23.39 -11.02
C ASP A 475 -7.88 -24.40 -11.40
N ALA A 476 -6.60 -24.00 -11.36
CA ALA A 476 -5.51 -24.88 -11.74
C ALA A 476 -5.46 -26.14 -10.86
N PRO A 477 -5.36 -27.34 -11.47
CA PRO A 477 -5.33 -28.59 -10.71
C PRO A 477 -4.09 -28.73 -9.81
N HIS A 478 -2.97 -28.11 -10.19
CA HIS A 478 -1.79 -28.08 -9.36
C HIS A 478 -1.53 -26.67 -8.84
N LEU A 479 -1.32 -26.52 -7.55
CA LEU A 479 -1.07 -25.25 -6.89
C LEU A 479 0.26 -25.30 -6.16
N ILE A 480 1.11 -24.32 -6.38
CA ILE A 480 2.37 -24.11 -5.66
C ILE A 480 2.23 -22.83 -4.85
N VAL A 481 2.28 -22.93 -3.53
CA VAL A 481 2.16 -21.78 -2.62
C VAL A 481 3.52 -21.47 -2.01
N ALA A 482 4.05 -20.29 -2.26
CA ALA A 482 5.30 -19.82 -1.68
C ALA A 482 5.06 -18.81 -0.56
N GLY A 483 5.97 -18.73 0.40
CA GLY A 483 5.91 -17.77 1.49
C GLY A 483 4.96 -18.17 2.64
N ALA A 484 4.56 -19.43 2.74
CA ALA A 484 3.70 -19.93 3.82
C ALA A 484 4.53 -20.12 5.11
N ASN A 485 5.09 -19.03 5.62
CA ASN A 485 5.98 -19.01 6.77
C ASN A 485 5.22 -18.69 8.07
N GLU A 486 5.83 -19.00 9.22
CA GLU A 486 5.32 -18.62 10.53
C GLU A 486 5.12 -17.10 10.64
N GLY A 487 4.00 -16.68 11.22
CA GLY A 487 3.61 -15.27 11.33
C GLY A 487 3.05 -14.64 10.05
N VAL A 488 3.08 -15.40 8.94
CA VAL A 488 2.44 -15.07 7.66
C VAL A 488 1.20 -15.94 7.46
N LEU A 489 1.32 -17.24 7.70
CA LEU A 489 0.21 -18.18 7.75
C LEU A 489 0.32 -19.04 9.02
N PRO A 490 -0.63 -18.89 9.95
CA PRO A 490 -1.69 -17.87 9.96
C PRO A 490 -1.14 -16.46 10.18
N GLU A 491 -1.81 -15.48 9.55
CA GLU A 491 -1.48 -14.07 9.76
C GLU A 491 -1.70 -13.68 11.22
N THR A 492 -0.71 -13.06 11.86
CA THR A 492 -0.81 -12.58 13.23
C THR A 492 -0.44 -11.12 13.34
N ILE A 493 -1.22 -10.36 14.12
CA ILE A 493 -0.91 -8.97 14.45
C ILE A 493 -0.42 -8.91 15.90
N HIS A 494 0.78 -8.39 16.07
CA HIS A 494 1.39 -8.16 17.37
C HIS A 494 1.69 -6.67 17.57
N GLY A 495 1.52 -6.19 18.80
CA GLY A 495 2.03 -4.86 19.20
C GLY A 495 1.27 -3.67 18.65
N ASP A 496 -0.02 -3.78 18.35
CA ASP A 496 -0.84 -2.61 18.03
C ASP A 496 -0.90 -1.67 19.25
N ARG A 497 -0.53 -0.40 19.04
CA ARG A 497 -0.38 0.59 20.11
C ARG A 497 -1.70 1.06 20.70
N PHE A 498 -2.80 0.99 19.95
CA PHE A 498 -4.11 1.48 20.32
C PHE A 498 -5.10 0.35 20.57
N LEU A 499 -5.01 -0.71 19.79
CA LEU A 499 -5.98 -1.78 19.72
C LEU A 499 -5.30 -3.15 19.95
N PRO A 500 -4.80 -3.42 21.16
CA PRO A 500 -4.30 -4.75 21.51
C PRO A 500 -5.42 -5.77 21.38
N GLU A 501 -5.07 -7.05 21.30
CA GLU A 501 -5.99 -8.17 21.05
C GLU A 501 -7.17 -8.18 22.07
N SER A 502 -6.88 -7.85 23.33
CA SER A 502 -7.89 -7.78 24.40
C SER A 502 -9.00 -6.73 24.17
N ILE A 503 -8.73 -5.70 23.35
CA ILE A 503 -9.69 -4.65 23.01
C ILE A 503 -10.38 -4.96 21.69
N ARG A 504 -9.74 -5.67 20.77
CA ARG A 504 -10.30 -5.99 19.45
C ARG A 504 -11.58 -6.81 19.52
N ALA A 505 -11.56 -7.93 20.26
CA ALA A 505 -12.71 -8.83 20.37
C ALA A 505 -13.97 -8.12 20.90
N PRO A 506 -13.94 -7.39 22.03
CA PRO A 506 -15.11 -6.67 22.53
C PRO A 506 -15.65 -5.59 21.58
N LEU A 507 -14.80 -5.01 20.72
CA LEU A 507 -15.20 -4.02 19.73
C LEU A 507 -15.70 -4.66 18.42
N GLY A 508 -15.71 -5.97 18.28
CA GLY A 508 -16.06 -6.68 17.05
C GLY A 508 -15.01 -6.54 15.93
N LEU A 509 -13.81 -6.12 16.28
CA LEU A 509 -12.69 -6.06 15.36
C LEU A 509 -12.08 -7.44 15.18
N ARG A 510 -11.56 -7.71 13.99
CA ARG A 510 -10.90 -8.97 13.67
C ARG A 510 -9.74 -9.26 14.62
N THR A 511 -9.77 -10.44 15.23
CA THR A 511 -8.76 -10.99 16.14
C THR A 511 -7.77 -11.90 15.41
N ASN A 512 -6.74 -12.35 16.10
CA ASN A 512 -5.83 -13.37 15.56
C ASN A 512 -6.54 -14.73 15.43
N ASP A 513 -7.52 -15.03 16.30
CA ASP A 513 -8.33 -16.24 16.20
C ASP A 513 -9.22 -16.24 14.94
N ASP A 514 -9.79 -15.08 14.58
CA ASP A 514 -10.53 -14.92 13.31
C ASP A 514 -9.62 -15.15 12.09
N ARG A 515 -8.37 -14.68 12.15
CA ARG A 515 -7.38 -14.91 11.08
C ARG A 515 -7.00 -16.37 10.98
N LEU A 516 -6.75 -17.02 12.11
CA LEU A 516 -6.47 -18.45 12.15
C LEU A 516 -7.61 -19.27 11.54
N ALA A 517 -8.86 -18.96 11.91
CA ALA A 517 -10.04 -19.64 11.37
C ALA A 517 -10.16 -19.45 9.85
N ARG A 518 -9.96 -18.23 9.37
CA ARG A 518 -9.95 -17.91 7.93
C ARG A 518 -8.88 -18.71 7.19
N ASP A 519 -7.66 -18.72 7.71
CA ASP A 519 -6.53 -19.35 7.03
C ASP A 519 -6.62 -20.88 7.09
N ALA A 520 -7.16 -21.45 8.17
CA ALA A 520 -7.47 -22.86 8.29
C ALA A 520 -8.56 -23.30 7.29
N TRP A 521 -9.66 -22.51 7.20
CA TRP A 521 -10.71 -22.74 6.21
C TRP A 521 -10.14 -22.73 4.78
N LEU A 522 -9.34 -21.73 4.44
CA LEU A 522 -8.78 -21.61 3.10
C LEU A 522 -7.82 -22.77 2.79
N LEU A 523 -6.99 -23.17 3.74
CA LEU A 523 -6.09 -24.32 3.58
C LEU A 523 -6.88 -25.60 3.29
N GLU A 524 -7.93 -25.90 4.06
CA GLU A 524 -8.80 -27.05 3.82
C GLU A 524 -9.45 -26.97 2.43
N LEU A 525 -10.03 -25.82 2.09
CA LEU A 525 -10.63 -25.59 0.77
C LEU A 525 -9.64 -25.86 -0.37
N LEU A 526 -8.43 -25.37 -0.27
CA LEU A 526 -7.40 -25.55 -1.31
C LEU A 526 -6.99 -27.00 -1.48
N VAL A 527 -6.85 -27.73 -0.39
CA VAL A 527 -6.45 -29.16 -0.43
C VAL A 527 -7.60 -30.02 -0.94
N GLU A 528 -8.82 -29.84 -0.42
CA GLU A 528 -9.96 -30.66 -0.78
C GLU A 528 -10.46 -30.39 -2.21
N SER A 529 -10.45 -29.13 -2.66
CA SER A 529 -10.85 -28.79 -4.03
C SER A 529 -9.93 -29.38 -5.11
N ARG A 530 -8.77 -29.87 -4.74
CA ARG A 530 -7.78 -30.51 -5.64
C ARG A 530 -7.65 -32.00 -5.40
N GLY A 531 -8.74 -32.64 -4.98
CA GLY A 531 -8.84 -34.10 -4.90
C GLY A 531 -8.62 -34.79 -6.26
N GLY A 532 -8.30 -36.09 -6.23
CA GLY A 532 -8.01 -36.86 -7.44
C GLY A 532 -6.57 -36.63 -7.94
N ASP A 533 -6.43 -36.18 -9.20
CA ASP A 533 -5.12 -35.95 -9.82
C ASP A 533 -4.52 -34.56 -9.51
N GLY A 534 -5.24 -33.72 -8.78
CA GLY A 534 -4.76 -32.41 -8.37
C GLY A 534 -3.84 -32.47 -7.15
N ARG A 535 -3.08 -31.37 -6.91
CA ARG A 535 -2.17 -31.28 -5.79
C ARG A 535 -1.94 -29.82 -5.36
N VAL A 536 -1.73 -29.64 -4.06
CA VAL A 536 -1.23 -28.38 -3.47
C VAL A 536 0.11 -28.67 -2.82
N ASP A 537 1.12 -27.86 -3.13
CA ASP A 537 2.46 -27.94 -2.55
C ASP A 537 2.84 -26.58 -1.95
N PHE A 538 3.39 -26.59 -0.74
CA PHE A 538 3.82 -25.39 -0.03
C PHE A 538 5.35 -25.32 0.02
N ILE A 539 5.91 -24.21 -0.45
CA ILE A 539 7.33 -23.92 -0.34
C ILE A 539 7.52 -22.93 0.79
N VAL A 540 8.22 -23.36 1.85
CA VAL A 540 8.39 -22.59 3.09
C VAL A 540 9.87 -22.25 3.31
N GLY A 541 10.12 -21.05 3.87
CA GLY A 541 11.48 -20.62 4.23
C GLY A 541 11.89 -21.13 5.61
N ARG A 542 13.16 -21.46 5.78
CA ARG A 542 13.75 -21.77 7.09
C ARG A 542 14.21 -20.51 7.82
N GLN A 543 14.45 -19.44 7.07
CA GLN A 543 14.85 -18.13 7.58
C GLN A 543 14.40 -17.04 6.60
N ARG A 544 14.37 -15.81 7.06
CA ARG A 544 14.18 -14.64 6.23
C ARG A 544 15.49 -14.23 5.54
N SER A 545 15.40 -13.44 4.47
CA SER A 545 16.58 -12.95 3.72
C SER A 545 17.55 -12.10 4.56
N ASN A 546 17.09 -11.53 5.68
CA ASN A 546 17.92 -10.84 6.67
C ASN A 546 18.59 -11.77 7.70
N GLY A 547 18.37 -13.09 7.60
CA GLY A 547 18.91 -14.10 8.50
C GLY A 547 18.09 -14.39 9.76
N ASP A 548 16.95 -13.71 9.95
CA ASP A 548 16.02 -14.03 11.04
C ASP A 548 15.30 -15.36 10.76
N PRO A 549 15.11 -16.23 11.79
CA PRO A 549 14.39 -17.49 11.63
C PRO A 549 12.94 -17.33 11.22
#